data_ea47508641dd854f7baf2fc938de8754
#
_entry.id   ea47508641dd854f7baf2fc938de8754
#
_cell.length_a   1.000
_cell.length_b   1.000
_cell.length_c   1.000
_cell.angle_alpha   90.00
_cell.angle_beta   90.00
_cell.angle_gamma   90.00
#
_symmetry.space_group_name_H-M   'P 1'
#
loop_
_entity.id
_entity.type
_entity.pdbx_description
1 polymer ?
#
loop_
_entity_poly.entity_id
_entity_poly.type
_entity_poly.pdbx_seq_one_letter_code
_entity_poly.pdbx_strand_id
1 'polypeptide(L)'
;MKKLFQFIILITASLLMNSCYYDSIYEPIEDGPDNGEPELVSYQNDIIPLWGQCVGCHNGTEPPDLRDDVSYDELLNGYVVPGNADASILYNSLIEANGVSLMPPGGQWPDAKINLVRDWINQGAEDN
;
A
#
# COMPACT_ATOMS: atom_id res chain seq x y z
N MET A 1 -55.67 -1.79 24.29
CA MET A 1 -55.08 -1.20 23.09
C MET A 1 -53.72 -0.55 23.37
N LYS A 2 -53.56 0.33 24.39
CA LYS A 2 -52.27 0.98 24.69
C LYS A 2 -51.09 0.01 24.99
N LYS A 3 -51.36 -1.07 25.75
CA LYS A 3 -50.34 -2.07 26.09
C LYS A 3 -49.87 -2.89 24.90
N LEU A 4 -50.77 -3.20 23.97
CA LEU A 4 -50.45 -3.93 22.73
C LEU A 4 -49.55 -3.08 21.82
N PHE A 5 -49.82 -1.77 21.72
CA PHE A 5 -49.03 -0.84 20.94
C PHE A 5 -47.60 -0.66 21.50
N GLN A 6 -47.44 -0.64 22.82
CA GLN A 6 -46.13 -0.60 23.48
C GLN A 6 -45.34 -1.88 23.24
N PHE A 7 -45.97 -3.06 23.22
CA PHE A 7 -45.28 -4.32 22.90
C PHE A 7 -44.81 -4.38 21.45
N ILE A 8 -45.60 -3.86 20.50
CA ILE A 8 -45.20 -3.79 19.10
C ILE A 8 -43.99 -2.86 18.89
N ILE A 9 -43.95 -1.71 19.56
CA ILE A 9 -42.82 -0.77 19.49
C ILE A 9 -41.54 -1.40 20.06
N LEU A 10 -41.63 -2.16 21.15
CA LEU A 10 -40.47 -2.83 21.75
C LEU A 10 -39.92 -3.94 20.86
N ILE A 11 -40.80 -4.70 20.17
CA ILE A 11 -40.40 -5.75 19.25
C ILE A 11 -39.75 -5.16 17.99
N THR A 12 -40.30 -4.07 17.44
CA THR A 12 -39.70 -3.41 16.27
C THR A 12 -38.35 -2.74 16.59
N ALA A 13 -38.21 -2.16 17.77
CA ALA A 13 -36.92 -1.60 18.22
C ALA A 13 -35.86 -2.69 18.43
N SER A 14 -36.24 -3.88 18.90
CA SER A 14 -35.33 -5.02 19.06
C SER A 14 -34.87 -5.62 17.73
N LEU A 15 -35.68 -5.54 16.68
CA LEU A 15 -35.33 -6.04 15.34
C LEU A 15 -34.40 -5.09 14.57
N LEU A 16 -34.31 -3.83 14.95
CA LEU A 16 -33.43 -2.85 14.32
C LEU A 16 -32.00 -2.87 14.86
N MET A 17 -31.73 -3.62 15.92
CA MET A 17 -30.39 -3.78 16.51
C MET A 17 -29.58 -4.92 15.88
N ASN A 18 -30.07 -5.60 14.85
CA ASN A 18 -29.24 -6.44 13.99
C ASN A 18 -28.52 -5.56 12.96
N SER A 19 -27.74 -4.61 13.46
CA SER A 19 -26.66 -4.01 12.69
C SER A 19 -25.72 -5.14 12.30
N CYS A 20 -25.61 -5.39 11.01
CA CYS A 20 -24.61 -6.29 10.47
C CYS A 20 -23.25 -5.85 11.00
N TYR A 21 -22.75 -6.54 12.01
CA TYR A 21 -21.35 -6.59 12.33
C TYR A 21 -20.72 -7.33 11.14
N TYR A 22 -20.33 -6.57 10.12
CA TYR A 22 -19.45 -7.05 9.07
C TYR A 22 -18.06 -7.12 9.71
N ASP A 23 -17.86 -8.17 10.51
CA ASP A 23 -16.53 -8.63 10.81
C ASP A 23 -15.99 -9.19 9.50
N SER A 24 -15.28 -8.36 8.76
CA SER A 24 -14.35 -8.91 7.78
C SER A 24 -13.32 -9.65 8.63
N ILE A 25 -13.60 -10.94 8.87
CA ILE A 25 -12.56 -11.86 9.27
C ILE A 25 -11.51 -11.69 8.16
N TYR A 26 -10.47 -10.96 8.48
CA TYR A 26 -9.21 -11.09 7.81
C TYR A 26 -8.85 -12.57 8.04
N GLU A 27 -9.24 -13.43 7.09
CA GLU A 27 -8.68 -14.76 7.09
C GLU A 27 -7.19 -14.53 6.97
N PRO A 28 -6.38 -14.88 7.98
CA PRO A 28 -4.95 -14.93 7.77
C PRO A 28 -4.81 -15.84 6.56
N ILE A 29 -4.20 -15.34 5.50
CA ILE A 29 -3.69 -16.19 4.43
C ILE A 29 -2.96 -17.27 5.21
N GLU A 30 -3.40 -18.54 5.09
CA GLU A 30 -2.68 -19.65 5.67
C GLU A 30 -1.29 -19.58 5.06
N ASP A 31 -0.39 -18.93 5.79
CA ASP A 31 1.01 -18.95 5.51
C ASP A 31 1.37 -20.42 5.33
N GLY A 32 1.75 -20.78 4.11
CA GLY A 32 2.48 -22.02 3.93
C GLY A 32 3.59 -22.03 4.98
N PRO A 33 4.19 -23.16 5.30
CA PRO A 33 5.06 -23.30 6.43
C PRO A 33 6.04 -22.13 6.48
N ASP A 34 5.90 -21.29 7.50
CA ASP A 34 6.78 -20.16 7.79
C ASP A 34 8.20 -20.70 7.94
N ASN A 35 8.95 -20.63 6.86
CA ASN A 35 10.36 -21.03 6.83
C ASN A 35 11.26 -19.91 7.38
N GLY A 36 10.66 -18.84 7.91
CA GLY A 36 11.41 -17.70 8.46
C GLY A 36 12.17 -16.89 7.39
N GLU A 37 11.96 -17.16 6.10
CA GLU A 37 12.46 -16.32 5.03
C GLU A 37 11.47 -15.16 4.79
N PRO A 38 11.96 -13.92 4.72
CA PRO A 38 11.10 -12.78 4.39
C PRO A 38 10.45 -13.02 3.02
N GLU A 39 9.14 -12.81 2.94
CA GLU A 39 8.41 -12.89 1.69
C GLU A 39 9.05 -11.95 0.64
N LEU A 40 9.34 -12.49 -0.54
CA LEU A 40 9.94 -11.72 -1.61
C LEU A 40 8.89 -10.78 -2.20
N VAL A 41 9.20 -9.49 -2.20
CA VAL A 41 8.35 -8.46 -2.82
C VAL A 41 8.54 -8.50 -4.32
N SER A 42 7.45 -8.70 -5.05
CA SER A 42 7.46 -8.71 -6.51
C SER A 42 7.34 -7.29 -7.08
N TYR A 43 8.26 -6.91 -7.96
CA TYR A 43 8.14 -5.62 -8.66
C TYR A 43 6.86 -5.55 -9.47
N GLN A 44 6.56 -6.59 -10.24
CA GLN A 44 5.43 -6.64 -11.15
C GLN A 44 4.07 -6.66 -10.42
N ASN A 45 3.98 -7.43 -9.33
CA ASN A 45 2.69 -7.66 -8.66
C ASN A 45 2.44 -6.71 -7.49
N ASP A 46 3.50 -6.24 -6.80
CA ASP A 46 3.37 -5.48 -5.57
C ASP A 46 3.77 -4.01 -5.73
N ILE A 47 4.80 -3.73 -6.56
CA ILE A 47 5.36 -2.38 -6.68
C ILE A 47 4.71 -1.59 -7.81
N ILE A 48 4.62 -2.13 -9.04
CA ILE A 48 3.98 -1.45 -10.18
C ILE A 48 2.58 -0.92 -9.84
N PRO A 49 1.69 -1.68 -9.17
CA PRO A 49 0.36 -1.18 -8.83
C PRO A 49 0.36 0.08 -7.94
N LEU A 50 1.44 0.34 -7.21
CA LEU A 50 1.57 1.54 -6.38
C LEU A 50 1.72 2.81 -7.22
N TRP A 51 2.30 2.69 -8.41
CA TRP A 51 2.58 3.84 -9.29
C TRP A 51 1.34 4.43 -9.95
N GLY A 52 0.19 3.75 -9.94
CA GLY A 52 -1.03 4.17 -10.62
C GLY A 52 -1.49 5.61 -10.29
N GLN A 53 -1.21 6.11 -9.09
CA GLN A 53 -1.48 7.51 -8.72
C GLN A 53 -0.32 8.46 -9.01
N CYS A 54 0.86 7.95 -9.36
CA CYS A 54 2.07 8.74 -9.62
C CYS A 54 2.21 9.09 -11.10
N VAL A 55 1.73 8.23 -12.00
CA VAL A 55 1.83 8.41 -13.46
C VAL A 55 1.09 9.63 -13.99
N GLY A 56 0.23 10.27 -13.18
CA GLY A 56 -0.39 11.55 -13.54
C GLY A 56 0.64 12.66 -13.79
N CYS A 57 1.75 12.64 -13.06
CA CYS A 57 2.89 13.56 -13.21
C CYS A 57 4.11 12.84 -13.81
N HIS A 58 4.37 11.61 -13.37
CA HIS A 58 5.54 10.81 -13.73
C HIS A 58 5.26 9.90 -14.95
N ASN A 59 4.94 10.51 -16.09
CA ASN A 59 4.58 9.86 -17.35
C ASN A 59 5.55 10.20 -18.50
N GLY A 60 6.80 10.47 -18.16
CA GLY A 60 7.82 10.96 -19.08
C GLY A 60 7.92 12.48 -19.14
N THR A 61 7.03 13.22 -18.43
CA THR A 61 7.11 14.69 -18.31
C THR A 61 8.00 15.10 -17.14
N GLU A 62 7.77 14.50 -15.96
CA GLU A 62 8.56 14.72 -14.77
C GLU A 62 9.27 13.41 -14.40
N PRO A 63 10.62 13.40 -14.29
CA PRO A 63 11.36 12.20 -13.95
C PRO A 63 11.18 11.80 -12.47
N PRO A 64 11.29 10.48 -12.16
CA PRO A 64 11.38 9.34 -13.10
C PRO A 64 10.06 9.07 -13.82
N ASP A 65 10.11 8.44 -14.98
CA ASP A 65 8.92 7.93 -15.65
C ASP A 65 8.45 6.67 -14.94
N LEU A 66 7.22 6.70 -14.39
CA LEU A 66 6.68 5.59 -13.59
C LEU A 66 5.62 4.77 -14.32
N ARG A 67 5.57 4.86 -15.66
CA ARG A 67 4.72 3.97 -16.46
C ARG A 67 5.23 2.54 -16.38
N ASP A 68 4.31 1.59 -16.40
CA ASP A 68 4.57 0.18 -16.14
C ASP A 68 5.69 -0.43 -17.00
N ASP A 69 5.77 0.01 -18.26
CA ASP A 69 6.71 -0.53 -19.25
C ASP A 69 8.14 0.05 -19.17
N VAL A 70 8.34 1.13 -18.43
CA VAL A 70 9.64 1.82 -18.35
C VAL A 70 10.10 2.10 -16.91
N SER A 71 9.20 2.01 -15.95
CA SER A 71 9.45 2.44 -14.57
C SER A 71 10.61 1.72 -13.91
N TYR A 72 10.81 0.45 -14.20
CA TYR A 72 11.92 -0.31 -13.62
C TYR A 72 13.28 0.27 -14.00
N ASP A 73 13.54 0.43 -15.30
CA ASP A 73 14.79 0.97 -15.82
C ASP A 73 15.02 2.41 -15.36
N GLU A 74 13.96 3.23 -15.35
CA GLU A 74 14.03 4.61 -14.87
C GLU A 74 14.38 4.69 -13.39
N LEU A 75 13.79 3.84 -12.55
CA LEU A 75 14.09 3.81 -11.12
C LEU A 75 15.52 3.36 -10.84
N LEU A 76 16.03 2.37 -11.56
CA LEU A 76 17.43 1.91 -11.43
C LEU A 76 18.43 2.92 -11.97
N ASN A 77 17.98 3.88 -12.79
CA ASN A 77 18.82 4.96 -13.34
C ASN A 77 18.98 6.13 -12.35
N GLY A 78 19.37 5.82 -11.11
CA GLY A 78 19.79 6.80 -10.11
C GLY A 78 18.76 7.12 -9.01
N TYR A 79 17.56 6.53 -9.03
CA TYR A 79 16.56 6.73 -7.98
C TYR A 79 16.55 5.61 -6.94
N VAL A 80 17.03 4.44 -7.30
CA VAL A 80 17.12 3.26 -6.44
C VAL A 80 18.56 2.75 -6.39
N VAL A 81 19.01 2.46 -5.18
CA VAL A 81 20.27 1.75 -4.92
C VAL A 81 19.89 0.35 -4.43
N PRO A 82 20.00 -0.69 -5.27
CA PRO A 82 19.64 -2.05 -4.89
C PRO A 82 20.33 -2.49 -3.59
N GLY A 83 19.56 -3.06 -2.68
CA GLY A 83 20.02 -3.50 -1.38
C GLY A 83 20.15 -2.37 -0.33
N ASN A 84 19.80 -1.12 -0.67
CA ASN A 84 19.98 0.00 0.27
C ASN A 84 18.88 1.07 0.10
N ALA A 85 17.78 0.89 0.80
CA ALA A 85 16.66 1.84 0.75
C ALA A 85 17.06 3.22 1.28
N ASP A 86 17.85 3.31 2.35
CA ASP A 86 18.24 4.59 2.96
C ASP A 86 19.09 5.45 2.02
N ALA A 87 19.81 4.84 1.09
CA ALA A 87 20.58 5.54 0.05
C ALA A 87 19.74 5.83 -1.21
N SER A 88 18.51 5.33 -1.30
CA SER A 88 17.65 5.46 -2.47
C SER A 88 16.81 6.73 -2.42
N ILE A 89 16.87 7.55 -3.49
CA ILE A 89 16.08 8.78 -3.63
C ILE A 89 14.58 8.44 -3.56
N LEU A 90 14.16 7.36 -4.20
CA LEU A 90 12.77 6.90 -4.19
C LEU A 90 12.27 6.73 -2.75
N TYR A 91 12.95 5.95 -1.93
CA TYR A 91 12.52 5.71 -0.54
C TYR A 91 12.55 7.01 0.28
N ASN A 92 13.60 7.81 0.14
CA ASN A 92 13.74 9.08 0.84
C ASN A 92 12.62 10.07 0.47
N SER A 93 12.13 10.04 -0.76
CA SER A 93 10.99 10.88 -1.17
C SER A 93 9.67 10.45 -0.52
N LEU A 94 9.48 9.18 -0.22
CA LEU A 94 8.26 8.69 0.44
C LEU A 94 8.20 9.06 1.92
N ILE A 95 9.35 9.30 2.56
CA ILE A 95 9.46 9.60 4.00
C ILE A 95 10.00 11.02 4.28
N GLU A 96 10.17 11.86 3.26
CA GLU A 96 10.73 13.21 3.37
C GLU A 96 12.09 13.25 4.10
N ALA A 97 13.00 12.36 3.73
CA ALA A 97 14.31 12.23 4.39
C ALA A 97 15.45 12.75 3.52
N ASN A 98 16.61 12.98 4.14
CA ASN A 98 17.87 13.34 3.49
C ASN A 98 17.80 14.55 2.54
N GLY A 99 16.87 15.48 2.79
CA GLY A 99 16.69 16.69 1.95
C GLY A 99 15.92 16.43 0.64
N VAL A 100 15.33 15.25 0.48
CA VAL A 100 14.45 14.93 -0.64
C VAL A 100 13.03 15.34 -0.30
N SER A 101 12.33 16.02 -1.23
CA SER A 101 10.96 16.47 -1.03
C SER A 101 9.99 15.29 -0.98
N LEU A 102 8.94 15.43 -0.15
CA LEU A 102 7.91 14.41 -0.01
C LEU A 102 7.17 14.14 -1.33
N MET A 103 7.03 12.87 -1.66
CA MET A 103 6.18 12.37 -2.73
C MET A 103 5.18 11.33 -2.19
N PRO A 104 3.92 11.39 -2.61
CA PRO A 104 3.30 12.45 -3.40
C PRO A 104 3.17 13.77 -2.62
N PRO A 105 3.11 14.94 -3.32
CA PRO A 105 3.05 16.26 -2.67
C PRO A 105 1.82 16.49 -1.79
N GLY A 106 0.81 15.66 -1.92
CA GLY A 106 -0.46 15.77 -1.18
C GLY A 106 -0.45 15.10 0.20
N GLY A 107 0.60 14.41 0.57
CA GLY A 107 0.72 13.72 1.86
C GLY A 107 1.43 12.38 1.78
N GLN A 108 1.98 11.97 2.90
CA GLN A 108 2.71 10.73 3.03
C GLN A 108 1.82 9.52 2.81
N TRP A 109 2.35 8.49 2.18
CA TRP A 109 1.68 7.21 2.05
C TRP A 109 1.54 6.48 3.39
N PRO A 110 0.57 5.54 3.51
CA PRO A 110 0.53 4.63 4.65
C PRO A 110 1.82 3.81 4.76
N ASP A 111 2.24 3.57 6.00
CA ASP A 111 3.49 2.85 6.31
C ASP A 111 3.59 1.50 5.60
N ALA A 112 2.47 0.79 5.43
CA ALA A 112 2.46 -0.48 4.71
C ALA A 112 2.97 -0.36 3.27
N LYS A 113 2.59 0.68 2.52
CA LYS A 113 3.08 0.91 1.16
C LYS A 113 4.54 1.34 1.14
N ILE A 114 4.94 2.19 2.08
CA ILE A 114 6.32 2.64 2.22
C ILE A 114 7.24 1.46 2.56
N ASN A 115 6.81 0.61 3.47
CA ASN A 115 7.55 -0.59 3.86
C ASN A 115 7.71 -1.56 2.68
N LEU A 116 6.67 -1.73 1.86
CA LEU A 116 6.73 -2.58 0.68
C LEU A 116 7.82 -2.12 -0.30
N VAL A 117 7.89 -0.82 -0.58
CA VAL A 117 8.95 -0.24 -1.42
C VAL A 117 10.32 -0.40 -0.78
N ARG A 118 10.44 -0.15 0.53
CA ARG A 118 11.69 -0.34 1.28
C ARG A 118 12.17 -1.79 1.19
N ASP A 119 11.26 -2.74 1.40
CA ASP A 119 11.60 -4.16 1.46
C ASP A 119 12.01 -4.67 0.07
N TRP A 120 11.30 -4.26 -1.00
CA TRP A 120 11.72 -4.52 -2.37
C TRP A 120 13.16 -4.01 -2.65
N ILE A 121 13.46 -2.76 -2.30
CA ILE A 121 14.79 -2.19 -2.48
C ILE A 121 15.84 -2.99 -1.71
N ASN A 122 15.58 -3.29 -0.44
CA ASN A 122 16.53 -4.00 0.42
C ASN A 122 16.74 -5.46 0.00
N GLN A 123 15.76 -6.07 -0.65
CA GLN A 123 15.86 -7.41 -1.24
C GLN A 123 16.62 -7.43 -2.56
N GLY A 124 17.07 -6.29 -3.07
CA GLY A 124 17.90 -6.20 -4.27
C GLY A 124 17.25 -5.46 -5.43
N ALA A 125 16.02 -4.98 -5.27
CA ALA A 125 15.24 -4.25 -6.29
C ALA A 125 15.17 -5.02 -7.62
N GLU A 126 14.80 -6.29 -7.57
CA GLU A 126 14.71 -7.16 -8.76
C GLU A 126 13.42 -6.89 -9.54
N ASP A 127 13.48 -7.13 -10.88
CA ASP A 127 12.32 -7.11 -11.77
C ASP A 127 11.72 -8.53 -11.84
N ASN A 128 10.85 -8.88 -10.91
CA ASN A 128 10.31 -10.22 -10.68
C ASN A 128 8.77 -10.27 -10.64
#